data_6614ed17957693fd2df3834e27356e40
#
_entry.id   6614ed17957693fd2df3834e27356e40
#
_cell.length_a   1.000
_cell.length_b   1.000
_cell.length_c   1.000
_cell.angle_alpha   90.00
_cell.angle_beta   90.00
_cell.angle_gamma   90.00
#
_symmetry.space_group_name_H-M   'P 1'
#
loop_
_entity.id
_entity.type
_entity.pdbx_description
1 polymer ?
#
loop_
_entity_poly.entity_id
_entity_poly.type
_entity_poly.pdbx_seq_one_letter_code
_entity_poly.pdbx_strand_id
1 'polypeptide(L)'
;LILILPVLGLLDDAFGRYSGIPWTQGWDRLSGEPALVHSLTLSLWVAVVSLVISLFIARAVSAKAFRMNDSLLWRSFLLAMPHSALAIGLVLAFSAGGVVWRWISVFFEFPIEQQYFFPRDPWGLGVILSLVIKESAFLTAIAIPITKRLPLQSYRVIARQAGMTDTACHHQLVWPQALQLMGPAIFVVFVFGLTNLEVSLILGPDQPQLIGARLLQLLTDPDATNRQAGALGLLIMLVGLGVAWVLFGLLLRSRAINRLPLVWSFNRLATLLRYTLVITTCLSILSLLIWSMTLRWSVFEPLPHVSLAVLKNLNTLASPFGMSLLIGLITGIISVFLAVGILEYLVARGQKRLHWVWWAFLWLPGLPMAS
;
A
#
# COMPACT_ATOMS: atom_id res chain seq x y z
N LEU A 1 -0.33 9.07 25.25
CA LEU A 1 1.03 9.58 25.51
C LEU A 1 2.02 9.14 24.43
N ILE A 2 2.09 7.85 24.08
CA ILE A 2 3.04 7.28 23.08
C ILE A 2 2.88 7.94 21.69
N LEU A 3 1.69 8.39 21.30
CA LEU A 3 1.43 9.05 20.03
C LEU A 3 1.63 10.58 20.07
N ILE A 4 1.58 11.16 21.26
CA ILE A 4 1.71 12.60 21.43
C ILE A 4 3.19 13.01 21.40
N LEU A 5 4.07 12.21 21.99
CA LEU A 5 5.51 12.50 22.08
C LEU A 5 6.17 12.72 20.70
N PRO A 6 5.96 11.84 19.68
CA PRO A 6 6.54 12.07 18.36
C PRO A 6 6.00 13.32 17.67
N VAL A 7 4.70 13.63 17.87
CA VAL A 7 4.10 14.86 17.34
C VAL A 7 4.68 16.10 18.01
N LEU A 8 4.93 16.04 19.31
CA LEU A 8 5.58 17.15 20.03
C LEU A 8 7.03 17.35 19.56
N GLY A 9 7.79 16.26 19.38
CA GLY A 9 9.14 16.33 18.80
C GLY A 9 9.13 16.96 17.40
N LEU A 10 8.19 16.53 16.54
CA LEU A 10 8.03 17.11 15.23
C LEU A 10 7.68 18.61 15.27
N LEU A 11 6.84 19.03 16.20
CA LEU A 11 6.50 20.44 16.41
C LEU A 11 7.73 21.24 16.89
N ASP A 12 8.52 20.67 17.80
CA ASP A 12 9.72 21.31 18.30
C ASP A 12 10.77 21.49 17.19
N ASP A 13 10.95 20.51 16.32
CA ASP A 13 11.83 20.60 15.16
C ASP A 13 11.30 21.61 14.12
N ALA A 14 10.00 21.58 13.82
CA ALA A 14 9.39 22.50 12.85
C ALA A 14 9.47 23.96 13.27
N PHE A 15 9.32 24.24 14.56
CA PHE A 15 9.34 25.61 15.10
C PHE A 15 10.69 26.03 15.67
N GLY A 16 11.71 25.21 15.56
CA GLY A 16 13.10 25.55 15.87
C GLY A 16 13.39 25.73 17.35
N ARG A 17 12.63 25.12 18.25
CA ARG A 17 12.82 25.25 19.70
C ARG A 17 14.21 24.79 20.17
N TYR A 18 14.74 23.73 19.59
CA TYR A 18 16.05 23.18 19.92
C TYR A 18 17.17 23.72 19.03
N SER A 19 16.88 24.01 17.76
CA SER A 19 17.89 24.50 16.82
C SER A 19 18.18 25.99 16.93
N GLY A 20 17.28 26.76 17.52
CA GLY A 20 17.37 28.24 17.55
C GLY A 20 17.17 28.91 16.20
N ILE A 21 16.84 28.12 15.15
CA ILE A 21 16.60 28.62 13.80
C ILE A 21 15.15 29.07 13.67
N PRO A 22 14.88 30.30 13.19
CA PRO A 22 13.52 30.78 13.01
C PRO A 22 12.79 29.90 11.98
N TRP A 23 11.54 29.55 12.23
CA TRP A 23 10.72 28.68 11.37
C TRP A 23 10.59 29.20 9.93
N THR A 24 10.78 30.50 9.72
CA THR A 24 10.76 31.14 8.40
C THR A 24 11.84 30.60 7.47
N GLN A 25 13.04 30.30 8.00
CA GLN A 25 14.11 29.73 7.16
C GLN A 25 13.75 28.32 6.67
N GLY A 26 13.18 27.49 7.54
CA GLY A 26 12.68 26.19 7.11
C GLY A 26 11.53 26.30 6.09
N TRP A 27 10.67 27.31 6.26
CA TRP A 27 9.60 27.59 5.28
C TRP A 27 10.13 28.06 3.94
N ASP A 28 11.07 29.00 3.93
CA ASP A 28 11.69 29.48 2.69
C ASP A 28 12.41 28.36 1.95
N ARG A 29 13.07 27.48 2.70
CA ARG A 29 13.71 26.27 2.14
C ARG A 29 12.68 25.31 1.55
N LEU A 30 11.58 25.04 2.27
CA LEU A 30 10.51 24.15 1.83
C LEU A 30 9.79 24.69 0.60
N SER A 31 9.41 25.97 0.62
CA SER A 31 8.65 26.61 -0.45
C SER A 31 9.49 26.88 -1.71
N GLY A 32 10.80 27.09 -1.53
CA GLY A 32 11.74 27.29 -2.63
C GLY A 32 12.18 25.99 -3.33
N GLU A 33 11.67 24.82 -2.93
CA GLU A 33 12.08 23.54 -3.51
C GLU A 33 11.07 22.99 -4.51
N PRO A 34 11.27 23.15 -5.84
CA PRO A 34 10.33 22.67 -6.86
C PRO A 34 10.21 21.13 -6.86
N ALA A 35 11.23 20.41 -6.39
CA ALA A 35 11.22 18.96 -6.31
C ALA A 35 10.11 18.43 -5.39
N LEU A 36 9.70 19.17 -4.34
CA LEU A 36 8.62 18.76 -3.44
C LEU A 36 7.25 18.71 -4.15
N VAL A 37 6.97 19.68 -5.01
CA VAL A 37 5.72 19.70 -5.79
C VAL A 37 5.67 18.50 -6.73
N HIS A 38 6.78 18.20 -7.41
CA HIS A 38 6.87 17.02 -8.28
C HIS A 38 6.75 15.71 -7.48
N SER A 39 7.40 15.65 -6.32
CA SER A 39 7.29 14.48 -5.41
C SER A 39 5.85 14.27 -4.93
N LEU A 40 5.15 15.32 -4.57
CA LEU A 40 3.75 15.26 -4.14
C LEU A 40 2.83 14.84 -5.29
N THR A 41 3.00 15.43 -6.47
CA THR A 41 2.18 15.09 -7.65
C THR A 41 2.39 13.65 -8.09
N LEU A 42 3.62 13.15 -8.09
CA LEU A 42 3.92 11.75 -8.38
C LEU A 42 3.31 10.82 -7.34
N SER A 43 3.42 11.16 -6.05
CA SER A 43 2.84 10.35 -4.98
C SER A 43 1.31 10.32 -5.03
N LEU A 44 0.68 11.44 -5.34
CA LEU A 44 -0.77 11.49 -5.57
C LEU A 44 -1.18 10.65 -6.78
N TRP A 45 -0.43 10.71 -7.87
CA TRP A 45 -0.64 9.86 -9.04
C TRP A 45 -0.57 8.38 -8.66
N VAL A 46 0.50 7.97 -8.00
CA VAL A 46 0.71 6.58 -7.55
C VAL A 46 -0.44 6.14 -6.62
N ALA A 47 -0.80 6.94 -5.62
CA ALA A 47 -1.85 6.62 -4.67
C ALA A 47 -3.23 6.48 -5.32
N VAL A 48 -3.59 7.42 -6.21
CA VAL A 48 -4.90 7.40 -6.88
C VAL A 48 -4.99 6.25 -7.87
N VAL A 49 -3.97 6.05 -8.71
CA VAL A 49 -3.99 4.98 -9.72
C VAL A 49 -4.01 3.60 -9.08
N SER A 50 -3.16 3.36 -8.07
CA SER A 50 -3.14 2.08 -7.36
C SER A 50 -4.47 1.81 -6.65
N LEU A 51 -5.07 2.81 -6.00
CA LEU A 51 -6.37 2.71 -5.35
C LEU A 51 -7.49 2.37 -6.34
N VAL A 52 -7.56 3.09 -7.48
CA VAL A 52 -8.60 2.86 -8.50
C VAL A 52 -8.52 1.45 -9.07
N ILE A 53 -7.32 0.99 -9.42
CA ILE A 53 -7.11 -0.37 -9.95
C ILE A 53 -7.45 -1.41 -8.87
N SER A 54 -7.03 -1.20 -7.63
CA SER A 54 -7.31 -2.10 -6.51
C SER A 54 -8.80 -2.20 -6.20
N LEU A 55 -9.54 -1.10 -6.22
CA LEU A 55 -11.00 -1.07 -6.08
C LEU A 55 -11.70 -1.79 -7.22
N PHE A 56 -11.22 -1.61 -8.46
CA PHE A 56 -11.76 -2.31 -9.62
C PHE A 56 -11.62 -3.83 -9.49
N ILE A 57 -10.45 -4.30 -9.06
CA ILE A 57 -10.19 -5.72 -8.81
C ILE A 57 -11.03 -6.24 -7.64
N ALA A 58 -11.09 -5.52 -6.53
CA ALA A 58 -11.88 -5.89 -5.35
C ALA A 58 -13.37 -6.02 -5.68
N ARG A 59 -13.91 -5.12 -6.50
CA ARG A 59 -15.28 -5.18 -7.02
C ARG A 59 -15.53 -6.45 -7.83
N ALA A 60 -14.64 -6.78 -8.77
CA ALA A 60 -14.80 -7.93 -9.64
C ALA A 60 -14.67 -9.25 -8.87
N VAL A 61 -13.74 -9.32 -7.90
CA VAL A 61 -13.53 -10.51 -7.07
C VAL A 61 -14.69 -10.70 -6.09
N SER A 62 -15.21 -9.62 -5.48
CA SER A 62 -16.38 -9.70 -4.59
C SER A 62 -17.65 -10.11 -5.35
N ALA A 63 -17.82 -9.70 -6.61
CA ALA A 63 -18.91 -10.15 -7.48
C ALA A 63 -18.82 -11.66 -7.78
N LYS A 64 -17.62 -12.21 -7.92
CA LYS A 64 -17.43 -13.66 -8.07
C LYS A 64 -17.72 -14.39 -6.77
N ALA A 65 -17.25 -13.88 -5.63
CA ALA A 65 -17.51 -14.44 -4.31
C ALA A 65 -19.00 -14.37 -3.91
N PHE A 66 -19.75 -13.40 -4.45
CA PHE A 66 -21.20 -13.30 -4.29
C PHE A 66 -21.95 -14.48 -4.92
N ARG A 67 -21.39 -15.05 -6.01
CA ARG A 67 -21.98 -16.20 -6.73
C ARG A 67 -21.45 -17.55 -6.27
N MET A 68 -20.19 -17.60 -5.85
CA MET A 68 -19.45 -18.82 -5.49
C MET A 68 -18.82 -18.67 -4.10
N ASN A 69 -18.77 -19.77 -3.36
CA ASN A 69 -18.02 -19.80 -2.11
C ASN A 69 -16.53 -19.86 -2.45
N ASP A 70 -15.84 -18.71 -2.40
CA ASP A 70 -14.44 -18.58 -2.82
C ASP A 70 -13.50 -18.71 -1.61
N SER A 71 -12.38 -19.41 -1.77
CA SER A 71 -11.41 -19.63 -0.70
C SER A 71 -10.62 -18.35 -0.38
N LEU A 72 -10.46 -18.07 0.92
CA LEU A 72 -9.71 -16.90 1.43
C LEU A 72 -8.20 -17.14 1.46
N LEU A 73 -7.72 -18.37 1.31
CA LEU A 73 -6.33 -18.77 1.59
C LEU A 73 -5.29 -17.98 0.82
N TRP A 74 -5.46 -17.82 -0.50
CA TRP A 74 -4.52 -17.05 -1.33
C TRP A 74 -4.42 -15.57 -0.91
N ARG A 75 -5.55 -14.98 -0.53
CA ARG A 75 -5.62 -13.57 -0.09
C ARG A 75 -4.93 -13.39 1.24
N SER A 76 -5.13 -14.32 2.17
CA SER A 76 -4.44 -14.32 3.47
C SER A 76 -2.93 -14.40 3.30
N PHE A 77 -2.45 -15.22 2.36
CA PHE A 77 -1.03 -15.30 2.03
C PHE A 77 -0.49 -13.97 1.51
N LEU A 78 -1.18 -13.33 0.54
CA LEU A 78 -0.77 -12.03 0.03
C LEU A 78 -0.75 -10.95 1.12
N LEU A 79 -1.71 -10.98 2.05
CA LEU A 79 -1.76 -10.03 3.17
C LEU A 79 -0.62 -10.26 4.16
N ALA A 80 -0.25 -11.51 4.42
CA ALA A 80 0.84 -11.85 5.34
C ALA A 80 2.23 -11.48 4.81
N MET A 81 2.41 -11.41 3.49
CA MET A 81 3.70 -11.06 2.87
C MET A 81 4.06 -9.59 3.14
N PRO A 82 5.28 -9.26 3.62
CA PRO A 82 5.71 -7.86 3.78
C PRO A 82 5.73 -7.10 2.45
N HIS A 83 5.42 -5.80 2.48
CA HIS A 83 5.49 -4.95 1.28
C HIS A 83 6.91 -4.88 0.72
N SER A 84 7.90 -4.74 1.59
CA SER A 84 9.33 -4.73 1.24
C SER A 84 9.78 -6.02 0.55
N ALA A 85 9.32 -7.19 1.03
CA ALA A 85 9.66 -8.46 0.39
C ALA A 85 9.09 -8.56 -1.04
N LEU A 86 7.84 -8.11 -1.26
CA LEU A 86 7.26 -8.05 -2.59
C LEU A 86 8.03 -7.07 -3.48
N ALA A 87 8.37 -5.89 -2.96
CA ALA A 87 9.12 -4.87 -3.69
C ALA A 87 10.51 -5.36 -4.11
N ILE A 88 11.26 -6.00 -3.20
CA ILE A 88 12.56 -6.62 -3.51
C ILE A 88 12.39 -7.72 -4.57
N GLY A 89 11.37 -8.58 -4.42
CA GLY A 89 11.06 -9.61 -5.39
C GLY A 89 10.78 -9.06 -6.80
N LEU A 90 10.08 -7.93 -6.89
CA LEU A 90 9.84 -7.24 -8.16
C LEU A 90 11.14 -6.70 -8.80
N VAL A 91 12.04 -6.12 -7.98
CA VAL A 91 13.35 -5.69 -8.46
C VAL A 91 14.13 -6.89 -8.99
N LEU A 92 14.23 -7.96 -8.23
CA LEU A 92 14.98 -9.16 -8.60
C LEU A 92 14.36 -9.89 -9.81
N ALA A 93 13.05 -9.76 -10.03
CA ALA A 93 12.39 -10.31 -11.20
C ALA A 93 12.60 -9.47 -12.45
N PHE A 94 12.35 -8.16 -12.36
CA PHE A 94 12.10 -7.31 -13.54
C PHE A 94 13.17 -6.25 -13.81
N SER A 95 14.17 -6.02 -12.94
CA SER A 95 15.27 -5.12 -13.26
C SER A 95 16.09 -5.63 -14.45
N ALA A 96 16.93 -4.79 -15.03
CA ALA A 96 17.78 -5.15 -16.18
C ALA A 96 18.67 -6.38 -15.93
N GLY A 97 19.09 -6.61 -14.68
CA GLY A 97 19.81 -7.83 -14.27
C GLY A 97 18.89 -8.89 -13.64
N GLY A 98 17.59 -8.72 -13.67
CA GLY A 98 16.61 -9.60 -13.04
C GLY A 98 16.38 -10.92 -13.79
N VAL A 99 15.71 -11.85 -13.12
CA VAL A 99 15.47 -13.22 -13.63
C VAL A 99 14.79 -13.22 -14.99
N VAL A 100 13.74 -12.38 -15.15
CA VAL A 100 12.94 -12.32 -16.39
C VAL A 100 13.79 -11.83 -17.56
N TRP A 101 14.59 -10.77 -17.37
CA TRP A 101 15.42 -10.23 -18.43
C TRP A 101 16.57 -11.17 -18.80
N ARG A 102 17.16 -11.87 -17.83
CA ARG A 102 18.16 -12.91 -18.10
C ARG A 102 17.61 -14.01 -18.98
N TRP A 103 16.41 -14.50 -18.69
CA TRP A 103 15.76 -15.49 -19.52
C TRP A 103 15.41 -14.97 -20.92
N ILE A 104 14.87 -13.75 -21.01
CA ILE A 104 14.59 -13.13 -22.31
C ILE A 104 15.88 -12.98 -23.13
N SER A 105 16.97 -12.49 -22.51
CA SER A 105 18.25 -12.31 -23.16
C SER A 105 18.84 -13.61 -23.70
N VAL A 106 18.74 -14.70 -22.93
CA VAL A 106 19.30 -15.99 -23.35
C VAL A 106 18.44 -16.69 -24.40
N PHE A 107 17.10 -16.68 -24.26
CA PHE A 107 16.21 -17.42 -25.15
C PHE A 107 15.92 -16.69 -26.47
N PHE A 108 15.97 -15.36 -26.46
CA PHE A 108 15.64 -14.53 -27.62
C PHE A 108 16.84 -13.76 -28.19
N GLU A 109 18.06 -13.99 -27.63
CA GLU A 109 19.28 -13.27 -27.98
C GLU A 109 19.15 -11.74 -27.90
N PHE A 110 18.30 -11.28 -26.97
CA PHE A 110 17.98 -9.86 -26.81
C PHE A 110 19.05 -9.20 -25.95
N PRO A 111 19.66 -8.09 -26.41
CA PRO A 111 20.67 -7.39 -25.59
C PRO A 111 20.04 -6.82 -24.33
N ILE A 112 20.71 -6.97 -23.20
CA ILE A 112 20.32 -6.32 -21.96
C ILE A 112 20.74 -4.86 -22.06
N GLU A 113 19.77 -3.98 -22.36
CA GLU A 113 20.04 -2.54 -22.39
C GLU A 113 20.22 -2.02 -20.96
N GLN A 114 21.32 -1.30 -20.73
CA GLN A 114 21.64 -0.69 -19.44
C GLN A 114 20.68 0.44 -19.05
N GLN A 115 19.86 0.93 -19.98
CA GLN A 115 18.92 2.04 -19.80
C GLN A 115 17.49 1.60 -19.44
N TYR A 116 17.31 0.34 -19.06
CA TYR A 116 16.00 -0.15 -18.66
C TYR A 116 15.63 0.28 -17.24
N PHE A 117 14.63 1.13 -17.11
CA PHE A 117 14.26 1.76 -15.84
C PHE A 117 13.27 0.97 -14.97
N PHE A 118 12.49 0.06 -15.57
CA PHE A 118 11.52 -0.72 -14.78
C PHE A 118 12.24 -1.75 -13.88
N PRO A 119 11.86 -1.91 -12.62
CA PRO A 119 10.67 -1.35 -11.94
C PRO A 119 10.87 0.01 -11.26
N ARG A 120 12.03 0.67 -11.39
CA ARG A 120 12.32 2.01 -10.84
C ARG A 120 12.10 3.10 -11.89
N ASP A 121 10.94 3.09 -12.50
CA ASP A 121 10.58 3.97 -13.60
C ASP A 121 10.14 5.36 -13.14
N PRO A 122 10.28 6.41 -13.98
CA PRO A 122 9.95 7.80 -13.60
C PRO A 122 8.47 8.03 -13.29
N TRP A 123 7.59 7.15 -13.74
CA TRP A 123 6.13 7.23 -13.51
C TRP A 123 5.67 6.50 -12.26
N GLY A 124 6.58 5.79 -11.58
CA GLY A 124 6.28 4.97 -10.41
C GLY A 124 5.43 3.74 -10.71
N LEU A 125 5.50 3.17 -11.94
CA LEU A 125 4.71 2.00 -12.33
C LEU A 125 5.07 0.77 -11.49
N GLY A 126 6.35 0.61 -11.14
CA GLY A 126 6.80 -0.46 -10.24
C GLY A 126 6.17 -0.33 -8.85
N VAL A 127 6.09 0.89 -8.32
CA VAL A 127 5.42 1.18 -7.04
C VAL A 127 3.92 0.90 -7.16
N ILE A 128 3.26 1.40 -8.22
CA ILE A 128 1.83 1.13 -8.49
C ILE A 128 1.57 -0.36 -8.53
N LEU A 129 2.39 -1.14 -9.24
CA LEU A 129 2.23 -2.59 -9.36
C LEU A 129 2.31 -3.28 -8.00
N SER A 130 3.32 -2.94 -7.18
CA SER A 130 3.48 -3.46 -5.83
C SER A 130 2.27 -3.15 -4.95
N LEU A 131 1.81 -1.89 -4.95
CA LEU A 131 0.64 -1.46 -4.20
C LEU A 131 -0.63 -2.16 -4.68
N VAL A 132 -0.88 -2.23 -5.99
CA VAL A 132 -2.07 -2.89 -6.54
C VAL A 132 -2.15 -4.35 -6.11
N ILE A 133 -1.04 -5.09 -6.10
CA ILE A 133 -1.02 -6.50 -5.64
C ILE A 133 -1.51 -6.58 -4.19
N LYS A 134 -0.98 -5.76 -3.31
CA LYS A 134 -1.28 -5.80 -1.88
C LYS A 134 -2.66 -5.21 -1.55
N GLU A 135 -2.94 -4.03 -2.07
CA GLU A 135 -4.15 -3.29 -1.75
C GLU A 135 -5.41 -3.92 -2.35
N SER A 136 -5.30 -4.57 -3.52
CA SER A 136 -6.43 -5.33 -4.06
C SER A 136 -6.79 -6.53 -3.19
N ALA A 137 -5.79 -7.21 -2.61
CA ALA A 137 -6.03 -8.30 -1.65
C ALA A 137 -6.68 -7.77 -0.36
N PHE A 138 -6.18 -6.66 0.18
CA PHE A 138 -6.71 -6.01 1.38
C PHE A 138 -8.15 -5.54 1.19
N LEU A 139 -8.41 -4.76 0.15
CA LEU A 139 -9.75 -4.26 -0.15
C LEU A 139 -10.73 -5.39 -0.43
N THR A 140 -10.29 -6.47 -1.08
CA THR A 140 -11.12 -7.65 -1.31
C THR A 140 -11.45 -8.38 0.00
N ALA A 141 -10.48 -8.51 0.91
CA ALA A 141 -10.68 -9.13 2.22
C ALA A 141 -11.71 -8.37 3.07
N ILE A 142 -11.80 -7.05 2.90
CA ILE A 142 -12.81 -6.21 3.56
C ILE A 142 -14.14 -6.23 2.80
N ALA A 143 -14.12 -6.17 1.47
CA ALA A 143 -15.33 -6.12 0.64
C ALA A 143 -16.22 -7.34 0.81
N ILE A 144 -15.65 -8.55 0.88
CA ILE A 144 -16.44 -9.80 0.94
C ILE A 144 -17.27 -9.91 2.22
N PRO A 145 -16.72 -9.73 3.44
CA PRO A 145 -17.54 -9.74 4.65
C PRO A 145 -18.59 -8.63 4.68
N ILE A 146 -18.26 -7.43 4.19
CA ILE A 146 -19.19 -6.31 4.13
C ILE A 146 -20.37 -6.65 3.21
N THR A 147 -20.10 -7.15 2.01
CA THR A 147 -21.15 -7.53 1.07
C THR A 147 -22.06 -8.61 1.65
N LYS A 148 -21.51 -9.58 2.40
CA LYS A 148 -22.31 -10.64 3.06
C LYS A 148 -23.21 -10.13 4.19
N ARG A 149 -22.95 -8.96 4.77
CA ARG A 149 -23.80 -8.33 5.80
C ARG A 149 -24.99 -7.56 5.24
N LEU A 150 -24.98 -7.26 3.93
CA LEU A 150 -26.07 -6.58 3.27
C LEU A 150 -27.26 -7.53 3.05
N PRO A 151 -28.51 -7.03 2.94
CA PRO A 151 -29.71 -7.84 2.74
C PRO A 151 -29.75 -8.42 1.32
N LEU A 152 -28.86 -9.36 1.03
CA LEU A 152 -28.62 -9.91 -0.31
C LEU A 152 -29.85 -10.56 -0.93
N GLN A 153 -30.70 -11.22 -0.09
CA GLN A 153 -31.92 -11.85 -0.57
C GLN A 153 -32.90 -10.81 -1.15
N SER A 154 -33.10 -9.70 -0.44
CA SER A 154 -33.96 -8.61 -0.90
C SER A 154 -33.44 -8.02 -2.22
N TYR A 155 -32.15 -7.81 -2.33
CA TYR A 155 -31.53 -7.32 -3.59
C TYR A 155 -31.70 -8.31 -4.73
N ARG A 156 -31.56 -9.60 -4.49
CA ARG A 156 -31.78 -10.63 -5.53
C ARG A 156 -33.23 -10.69 -5.98
N VAL A 157 -34.19 -10.54 -5.07
CA VAL A 157 -35.61 -10.47 -5.44
C VAL A 157 -35.88 -9.27 -6.34
N ILE A 158 -35.45 -8.07 -5.94
CA ILE A 158 -35.60 -6.84 -6.72
C ILE A 158 -34.92 -6.99 -8.10
N ALA A 159 -33.70 -7.53 -8.14
CA ALA A 159 -32.96 -7.72 -9.36
C ALA A 159 -33.65 -8.68 -10.33
N ARG A 160 -34.21 -9.80 -9.81
CA ARG A 160 -34.95 -10.77 -10.64
C ARG A 160 -36.24 -10.18 -11.20
N GLN A 161 -36.96 -9.39 -10.40
CA GLN A 161 -38.14 -8.67 -10.87
C GLN A 161 -37.81 -7.66 -11.97
N ALA A 162 -36.61 -7.05 -11.89
CA ALA A 162 -36.10 -6.12 -12.91
C ALA A 162 -35.39 -6.80 -14.09
N GLY A 163 -35.38 -8.14 -14.18
CA GLY A 163 -34.71 -8.90 -15.22
C GLY A 163 -33.17 -8.81 -15.20
N MET A 164 -32.58 -8.43 -14.05
CA MET A 164 -31.13 -8.24 -13.92
C MET A 164 -30.42 -9.57 -13.64
N THR A 165 -29.22 -9.71 -14.18
CA THR A 165 -28.33 -10.83 -13.83
C THR A 165 -27.75 -10.64 -12.41
N ASP A 166 -27.28 -11.75 -11.78
CA ASP A 166 -26.62 -11.69 -10.48
C ASP A 166 -25.40 -10.74 -10.47
N THR A 167 -24.69 -10.68 -11.58
CA THR A 167 -23.56 -9.78 -11.74
C THR A 167 -24.02 -8.32 -11.77
N ALA A 168 -25.09 -8.01 -12.50
CA ALA A 168 -25.68 -6.67 -12.53
C ALA A 168 -26.24 -6.29 -11.16
N CYS A 169 -26.91 -7.22 -10.47
CA CYS A 169 -27.36 -7.02 -9.08
C CYS A 169 -26.21 -6.63 -8.16
N HIS A 170 -25.10 -7.37 -8.20
CA HIS A 170 -23.93 -7.03 -7.39
C HIS A 170 -23.39 -5.64 -7.74
N HIS A 171 -23.21 -5.34 -9.03
CA HIS A 171 -22.56 -4.10 -9.45
C HIS A 171 -23.43 -2.84 -9.23
N GLN A 172 -24.76 -2.96 -9.33
CA GLN A 172 -25.66 -1.81 -9.28
C GLN A 172 -26.33 -1.63 -7.91
N LEU A 173 -26.57 -2.69 -7.16
CA LEU A 173 -27.28 -2.64 -5.89
C LEU A 173 -26.36 -2.87 -4.68
N VAL A 174 -25.51 -3.89 -4.74
CA VAL A 174 -24.70 -4.32 -3.59
C VAL A 174 -23.43 -3.48 -3.46
N TRP A 175 -22.68 -3.31 -4.57
CA TRP A 175 -21.39 -2.65 -4.55
C TRP A 175 -21.42 -1.18 -4.11
N PRO A 176 -22.35 -0.33 -4.54
CA PRO A 176 -22.37 1.05 -4.08
C PRO A 176 -22.55 1.18 -2.57
N GLN A 177 -23.33 0.30 -1.96
CA GLN A 177 -23.52 0.29 -0.51
C GLN A 177 -22.29 -0.28 0.21
N ALA A 178 -21.69 -1.34 -0.35
CA ALA A 178 -20.43 -1.87 0.18
C ALA A 178 -19.33 -0.81 0.13
N LEU A 179 -19.23 -0.03 -0.95
CA LEU A 179 -18.26 1.05 -1.12
C LEU A 179 -18.38 2.12 -0.02
N GLN A 180 -19.61 2.52 0.34
CA GLN A 180 -19.84 3.47 1.44
C GLN A 180 -19.37 2.90 2.79
N LEU A 181 -19.64 1.61 3.05
CA LEU A 181 -19.20 0.96 4.27
C LEU A 181 -17.69 0.71 4.33
N MET A 182 -17.05 0.57 3.16
CA MET A 182 -15.60 0.44 3.01
C MET A 182 -14.87 1.78 3.08
N GLY A 183 -15.56 2.90 3.16
CA GLY A 183 -14.97 4.23 3.09
C GLY A 183 -13.69 4.41 3.92
N PRO A 184 -13.69 4.06 5.21
CA PRO A 184 -12.48 4.16 6.02
C PRO A 184 -11.30 3.34 5.50
N ALA A 185 -11.54 2.11 5.06
CA ALA A 185 -10.50 1.24 4.50
C ALA A 185 -9.94 1.81 3.19
N ILE A 186 -10.79 2.39 2.35
CA ILE A 186 -10.41 3.05 1.11
C ILE A 186 -9.49 4.24 1.41
N PHE A 187 -9.84 5.02 2.42
CA PHE A 187 -9.02 6.16 2.82
C PHE A 187 -7.66 5.71 3.39
N VAL A 188 -7.63 4.65 4.19
CA VAL A 188 -6.37 4.07 4.70
C VAL A 188 -5.46 3.64 3.55
N VAL A 189 -6.00 2.97 2.53
CA VAL A 189 -5.24 2.59 1.33
C VAL A 189 -4.71 3.82 0.58
N PHE A 190 -5.52 4.86 0.46
CA PHE A 190 -5.09 6.12 -0.17
C PHE A 190 -3.94 6.76 0.60
N VAL A 191 -4.07 6.91 1.92
CA VAL A 191 -3.02 7.46 2.79
C VAL A 191 -1.75 6.62 2.70
N PHE A 192 -1.88 5.31 2.79
CA PHE A 192 -0.76 4.39 2.68
C PHE A 192 -0.05 4.52 1.32
N GLY A 193 -0.81 4.55 0.23
CA GLY A 193 -0.25 4.74 -1.11
C GLY A 193 0.48 6.07 -1.29
N LEU A 194 -0.03 7.15 -0.65
CA LEU A 194 0.59 8.48 -0.69
C LEU A 194 1.89 8.55 0.13
N THR A 195 1.91 7.88 1.29
CA THR A 195 2.98 8.04 2.30
C THR A 195 3.91 6.83 2.40
N ASN A 196 3.71 5.81 1.56
CA ASN A 196 4.50 4.59 1.63
C ASN A 196 5.99 4.87 1.43
N LEU A 197 6.78 4.55 2.45
CA LEU A 197 8.22 4.76 2.44
C LEU A 197 8.97 3.52 1.93
N GLU A 198 8.63 2.32 2.45
CA GLU A 198 9.38 1.09 2.16
C GLU A 198 9.42 0.78 0.66
N VAL A 199 8.24 0.79 0.02
CA VAL A 199 8.14 0.51 -1.42
C VAL A 199 8.76 1.65 -2.23
N SER A 200 8.62 2.90 -1.76
CA SER A 200 9.21 4.09 -2.40
C SER A 200 10.74 4.04 -2.44
N LEU A 201 11.39 3.58 -1.37
CA LEU A 201 12.85 3.46 -1.32
C LEU A 201 13.37 2.32 -2.21
N ILE A 202 12.58 1.26 -2.42
CA ILE A 202 12.99 0.08 -3.19
C ILE A 202 12.65 0.23 -4.68
N LEU A 203 11.44 0.66 -5.00
CA LEU A 203 10.86 0.70 -6.34
C LEU A 203 10.65 2.12 -6.87
N GLY A 204 10.71 3.12 -6.02
CA GLY A 204 10.49 4.50 -6.43
C GLY A 204 11.60 5.02 -7.34
N PRO A 205 11.31 6.00 -8.20
CA PRO A 205 12.30 6.68 -8.99
C PRO A 205 13.25 7.50 -8.10
N ASP A 206 14.47 7.71 -8.59
CA ASP A 206 15.47 8.50 -7.87
C ASP A 206 15.17 10.01 -7.96
N GLN A 207 14.58 10.46 -9.08
CA GLN A 207 14.19 11.86 -9.33
C GLN A 207 12.98 11.93 -10.29
N PRO A 208 11.86 12.57 -9.87
CA PRO A 208 11.58 13.02 -8.51
C PRO A 208 11.29 11.81 -7.60
N GLN A 209 11.77 11.86 -6.37
CA GLN A 209 11.42 10.87 -5.35
C GLN A 209 9.95 10.99 -4.97
N LEU A 210 9.35 9.91 -4.45
CA LEU A 210 8.04 9.98 -3.82
C LEU A 210 8.11 10.80 -2.51
N ILE A 211 6.99 11.44 -2.15
CA ILE A 211 6.96 12.42 -1.04
C ILE A 211 7.44 11.84 0.29
N GLY A 212 7.11 10.57 0.59
CA GLY A 212 7.57 9.90 1.81
C GLY A 212 9.10 9.79 1.88
N ALA A 213 9.73 9.37 0.78
CA ALA A 213 11.19 9.25 0.68
C ALA A 213 11.86 10.64 0.72
N ARG A 214 11.27 11.64 0.07
CA ARG A 214 11.80 13.01 0.07
C ARG A 214 11.74 13.65 1.45
N LEU A 215 10.62 13.52 2.16
CA LEU A 215 10.49 14.05 3.53
C LEU A 215 11.44 13.33 4.48
N LEU A 216 11.63 12.03 4.36
CA LEU A 216 12.63 11.31 5.15
C LEU A 216 14.04 11.85 4.89
N GLN A 217 14.40 12.06 3.64
CA GLN A 217 15.70 12.61 3.28
C GLN A 217 15.93 13.98 3.93
N LEU A 218 14.92 14.87 3.91
CA LEU A 218 15.01 16.16 4.57
C LEU A 218 15.14 16.03 6.11
N LEU A 219 14.33 15.14 6.73
CA LEU A 219 14.36 14.93 8.19
C LEU A 219 15.69 14.34 8.70
N THR A 220 16.39 13.58 7.87
CA THR A 220 17.67 12.94 8.22
C THR A 220 18.88 13.73 7.74
N ASP A 221 18.70 14.90 7.15
CA ASP A 221 19.75 15.74 6.64
C ASP A 221 20.62 16.30 7.80
N PRO A 222 21.95 16.35 7.68
CA PRO A 222 22.82 16.98 8.66
C PRO A 222 22.53 18.48 8.88
N ASP A 223 22.04 19.18 7.85
CA ASP A 223 21.67 20.60 7.95
C ASP A 223 20.35 20.77 8.74
N ALA A 224 20.41 21.54 9.80
CA ALA A 224 19.25 21.80 10.65
C ALA A 224 18.11 22.53 9.91
N THR A 225 18.43 23.37 8.90
CA THR A 225 17.43 24.06 8.09
C THR A 225 16.66 23.07 7.21
N ASN A 226 17.33 22.08 6.63
CA ASN A 226 16.70 21.02 5.86
C ASN A 226 15.82 20.13 6.75
N ARG A 227 16.28 19.76 7.96
CA ARG A 227 15.45 19.02 8.93
C ARG A 227 14.19 19.78 9.30
N GLN A 228 14.33 21.08 9.57
CA GLN A 228 13.19 21.96 9.86
C GLN A 228 12.22 22.02 8.68
N ALA A 229 12.70 22.13 7.45
CA ALA A 229 11.87 22.06 6.24
C ALA A 229 11.14 20.71 6.14
N GLY A 230 11.82 19.60 6.42
CA GLY A 230 11.23 18.26 6.45
C GLY A 230 10.12 18.14 7.51
N ALA A 231 10.32 18.66 8.71
CA ALA A 231 9.34 18.68 9.78
C ALA A 231 8.11 19.52 9.44
N LEU A 232 8.30 20.71 8.88
CA LEU A 232 7.21 21.56 8.36
C LEU A 232 6.44 20.85 7.24
N GLY A 233 7.15 20.24 6.29
CA GLY A 233 6.53 19.48 5.20
C GLY A 233 5.66 18.32 5.71
N LEU A 234 6.12 17.62 6.73
CA LEU A 234 5.37 16.55 7.38
C LEU A 234 4.12 17.06 8.10
N LEU A 235 4.21 18.19 8.81
CA LEU A 235 3.04 18.83 9.45
C LEU A 235 1.99 19.25 8.41
N ILE A 236 2.42 19.88 7.32
CA ILE A 236 1.52 20.28 6.23
C ILE A 236 0.84 19.04 5.63
N MET A 237 1.59 17.96 5.44
CA MET A 237 1.03 16.71 4.93
C MET A 237 0.01 16.11 5.91
N LEU A 238 0.25 16.13 7.22
CA LEU A 238 -0.70 15.67 8.23
C LEU A 238 -1.99 16.49 8.21
N VAL A 239 -1.87 17.82 8.14
CA VAL A 239 -3.05 18.71 8.00
C VAL A 239 -3.79 18.44 6.70
N GLY A 240 -3.07 18.30 5.59
CA GLY A 240 -3.64 17.98 4.28
C GLY A 240 -4.40 16.66 4.28
N LEU A 241 -3.86 15.63 4.92
CA LEU A 241 -4.56 14.34 5.09
C LEU A 241 -5.82 14.47 5.96
N GLY A 242 -5.78 15.31 7.02
CA GLY A 242 -6.95 15.62 7.83
C GLY A 242 -8.06 16.27 7.01
N VAL A 243 -7.71 17.27 6.20
CA VAL A 243 -8.65 17.92 5.27
C VAL A 243 -9.18 16.91 4.23
N ALA A 244 -8.31 16.10 3.64
CA ALA A 244 -8.69 15.06 2.68
C ALA A 244 -9.68 14.06 3.30
N TRP A 245 -9.50 13.67 4.57
CA TRP A 245 -10.45 12.82 5.29
C TRP A 245 -11.84 13.44 5.41
N VAL A 246 -11.91 14.71 5.80
CA VAL A 246 -13.19 15.43 5.92
C VAL A 246 -13.87 15.50 4.56
N LEU A 247 -13.14 15.90 3.52
CA LEU A 247 -13.67 15.98 2.15
C LEU A 247 -14.14 14.61 1.64
N PHE A 248 -13.36 13.56 1.89
CA PHE A 248 -13.72 12.20 1.53
C PHE A 248 -14.97 11.72 2.29
N GLY A 249 -15.10 12.04 3.58
CA GLY A 249 -16.28 11.74 4.38
C GLY A 249 -17.54 12.44 3.86
N LEU A 250 -17.41 13.70 3.42
CA LEU A 250 -18.50 14.45 2.77
C LEU A 250 -18.87 13.84 1.41
N LEU A 251 -17.87 13.44 0.63
CA LEU A 251 -18.08 12.76 -0.66
C LEU A 251 -18.83 11.44 -0.48
N LEU A 252 -18.44 10.62 0.50
CA LEU A 252 -19.11 9.36 0.80
C LEU A 252 -20.58 9.54 1.22
N ARG A 253 -20.90 10.65 1.92
CA ARG A 253 -22.28 10.98 2.31
C ARG A 253 -23.10 11.54 1.15
N SER A 254 -22.44 12.06 0.12
CA SER A 254 -23.11 12.61 -1.04
C SER A 254 -23.79 11.51 -1.88
N ARG A 255 -24.97 11.83 -2.44
CA ARG A 255 -25.66 10.92 -3.38
C ARG A 255 -24.92 10.73 -4.71
N ALA A 256 -23.84 11.48 -4.92
CA ALA A 256 -23.03 11.43 -6.14
C ALA A 256 -22.40 10.03 -6.37
N ILE A 257 -21.94 9.37 -5.31
CA ILE A 257 -21.37 8.02 -5.40
C ILE A 257 -22.38 6.99 -5.91
N ASN A 258 -23.66 7.14 -5.50
CA ASN A 258 -24.72 6.25 -5.96
C ASN A 258 -25.10 6.48 -7.43
N ARG A 259 -24.73 7.65 -7.98
CA ARG A 259 -25.01 8.05 -9.37
C ARG A 259 -23.84 7.82 -10.32
N LEU A 260 -22.65 7.47 -9.79
CA LEU A 260 -21.54 7.13 -10.67
C LEU A 260 -21.96 5.91 -11.50
N PRO A 261 -22.11 6.04 -12.82
CA PRO A 261 -22.42 4.91 -13.70
C PRO A 261 -21.18 4.02 -13.81
N LEU A 262 -20.85 3.32 -12.72
CA LEU A 262 -19.82 2.30 -12.75
C LEU A 262 -20.35 1.05 -13.51
N VAL A 263 -20.99 1.29 -14.64
CA VAL A 263 -21.56 0.26 -15.53
C VAL A 263 -20.44 -0.45 -16.32
N TRP A 264 -19.20 -0.24 -15.96
CA TRP A 264 -18.10 -0.92 -16.64
C TRP A 264 -18.05 -2.38 -16.22
N SER A 265 -18.81 -3.20 -16.93
CA SER A 265 -18.77 -4.66 -16.81
C SER A 265 -17.56 -5.27 -17.55
N PHE A 266 -16.36 -4.71 -17.32
CA PHE A 266 -15.12 -5.29 -17.84
C PHE A 266 -14.68 -6.49 -16.99
N ASN A 267 -15.57 -7.47 -16.82
CA ASN A 267 -15.25 -8.69 -16.08
C ASN A 267 -14.04 -9.43 -16.67
N ARG A 268 -13.87 -9.36 -18.01
CA ARG A 268 -12.71 -9.96 -18.70
C ARG A 268 -11.43 -9.24 -18.35
N LEU A 269 -11.43 -7.90 -18.35
CA LEU A 269 -10.26 -7.08 -17.97
C LEU A 269 -9.87 -7.30 -16.51
N ALA A 270 -10.84 -7.28 -15.60
CA ALA A 270 -10.57 -7.58 -14.19
C ALA A 270 -10.01 -8.98 -13.96
N THR A 271 -10.49 -9.95 -14.74
CA THR A 271 -9.99 -11.33 -14.69
C THR A 271 -8.56 -11.39 -15.21
N LEU A 272 -8.27 -10.74 -16.34
CA LEU A 272 -6.93 -10.65 -16.92
C LEU A 272 -5.97 -9.98 -15.90
N LEU A 273 -6.31 -8.80 -15.40
CA LEU A 273 -5.51 -8.10 -14.40
C LEU A 273 -5.22 -8.98 -13.19
N ARG A 274 -6.21 -9.69 -12.67
CA ARG A 274 -6.01 -10.59 -11.53
C ARG A 274 -5.00 -11.69 -11.84
N TYR A 275 -5.08 -12.34 -13.01
CA TYR A 275 -4.10 -13.36 -13.38
C TYR A 275 -2.71 -12.76 -13.57
N THR A 276 -2.61 -11.60 -14.20
CA THR A 276 -1.33 -10.88 -14.32
C THR A 276 -0.71 -10.61 -12.96
N LEU A 277 -1.49 -10.11 -11.98
CA LEU A 277 -0.99 -9.86 -10.63
C LEU A 277 -0.55 -11.16 -9.93
N VAL A 278 -1.28 -12.25 -10.10
CA VAL A 278 -0.89 -13.56 -9.52
C VAL A 278 0.42 -14.02 -10.14
N ILE A 279 0.55 -13.98 -11.46
CA ILE A 279 1.77 -14.38 -12.17
C ILE A 279 2.95 -13.51 -11.72
N THR A 280 2.77 -12.19 -11.66
CA THR A 280 3.80 -11.24 -11.20
C THR A 280 4.23 -11.54 -9.77
N THR A 281 3.28 -11.84 -8.88
CA THR A 281 3.59 -12.21 -7.49
C THR A 281 4.36 -13.52 -7.42
N CYS A 282 3.95 -14.53 -8.19
CA CYS A 282 4.66 -15.81 -8.25
C CYS A 282 6.09 -15.63 -8.79
N LEU A 283 6.27 -14.83 -9.83
CA LEU A 283 7.59 -14.49 -10.37
C LEU A 283 8.46 -13.75 -9.35
N SER A 284 7.88 -12.81 -8.60
CA SER A 284 8.60 -12.09 -7.54
C SER A 284 9.08 -13.02 -6.44
N ILE A 285 8.21 -13.93 -5.98
CA ILE A 285 8.57 -14.92 -4.95
C ILE A 285 9.62 -15.90 -5.48
N LEU A 286 9.43 -16.40 -6.71
CA LEU A 286 10.38 -17.29 -7.36
C LEU A 286 11.75 -16.62 -7.50
N SER A 287 11.79 -15.35 -7.89
CA SER A 287 13.02 -14.57 -7.99
C SER A 287 13.72 -14.41 -6.67
N LEU A 288 13.00 -14.15 -5.58
CA LEU A 288 13.56 -14.14 -4.22
C LEU A 288 14.19 -15.48 -3.86
N LEU A 289 13.50 -16.59 -4.15
CA LEU A 289 14.03 -17.94 -3.87
C LEU A 289 15.26 -18.25 -4.71
N ILE A 290 15.26 -17.94 -5.99
CA ILE A 290 16.41 -18.15 -6.88
C ILE A 290 17.61 -17.34 -6.37
N TRP A 291 17.44 -16.05 -6.13
CA TRP A 291 18.51 -15.18 -5.70
C TRP A 291 19.03 -15.53 -4.29
N SER A 292 18.17 -16.03 -3.40
CA SER A 292 18.59 -16.47 -2.05
C SER A 292 19.55 -17.65 -2.08
N MET A 293 19.53 -18.46 -3.14
CA MET A 293 20.40 -19.62 -3.32
C MET A 293 21.52 -19.40 -4.34
N THR A 294 21.57 -18.22 -4.98
CA THR A 294 22.51 -17.90 -6.04
C THR A 294 23.84 -17.49 -5.47
N LEU A 295 24.90 -18.22 -5.83
CA LEU A 295 26.28 -17.86 -5.52
C LEU A 295 26.83 -16.91 -6.60
N ARG A 296 26.61 -17.25 -7.87
CA ARG A 296 27.04 -16.51 -9.05
C ARG A 296 26.06 -16.74 -10.18
N TRP A 297 25.74 -15.70 -10.92
CA TRP A 297 24.93 -15.80 -12.12
C TRP A 297 25.49 -14.92 -13.20
N SER A 298 26.06 -15.52 -14.23
CA SER A 298 26.51 -14.80 -15.43
C SER A 298 25.30 -14.31 -16.24
N VAL A 299 25.47 -13.17 -16.93
CA VAL A 299 24.41 -12.59 -17.76
C VAL A 299 24.02 -13.51 -18.92
N PHE A 300 24.97 -14.31 -19.42
CA PHE A 300 24.78 -15.19 -20.59
C PHE A 300 24.35 -16.62 -20.21
N GLU A 301 24.13 -16.88 -18.92
CA GLU A 301 23.72 -18.21 -18.46
C GLU A 301 22.24 -18.24 -18.15
N PRO A 302 21.47 -19.24 -18.61
CA PRO A 302 20.03 -19.34 -18.37
C PRO A 302 19.72 -19.65 -16.90
N LEU A 303 20.62 -20.32 -16.20
CA LEU A 303 20.44 -20.75 -14.82
C LEU A 303 21.59 -20.24 -13.94
N PRO A 304 21.31 -19.88 -12.69
CA PRO A 304 22.34 -19.49 -11.74
C PRO A 304 23.15 -20.68 -11.24
N HIS A 305 24.41 -20.44 -10.86
CA HIS A 305 25.14 -21.38 -10.05
C HIS A 305 24.61 -21.36 -8.61
N VAL A 306 23.84 -22.38 -8.28
CA VAL A 306 23.21 -22.52 -6.97
C VAL A 306 24.20 -23.13 -5.97
N SER A 307 24.28 -22.58 -4.77
CA SER A 307 25.06 -23.11 -3.68
C SER A 307 24.26 -23.12 -2.38
N LEU A 308 24.26 -24.26 -1.73
CA LEU A 308 23.73 -24.40 -0.37
C LEU A 308 24.67 -23.83 0.70
N ALA A 309 25.83 -23.28 0.31
CA ALA A 309 26.79 -22.66 1.24
C ALA A 309 26.17 -21.46 2.00
N VAL A 310 25.18 -20.78 1.40
CA VAL A 310 24.40 -19.74 2.07
C VAL A 310 23.70 -20.28 3.32
N LEU A 311 23.25 -21.54 3.29
CA LEU A 311 22.61 -22.18 4.43
C LEU A 311 23.58 -22.49 5.59
N LYS A 312 24.89 -22.55 5.33
CA LYS A 312 25.91 -22.73 6.38
C LYS A 312 26.02 -21.51 7.29
N ASN A 313 25.61 -20.33 6.80
CA ASN A 313 25.64 -19.08 7.56
C ASN A 313 24.31 -18.78 8.26
N LEU A 314 23.38 -19.73 8.34
CA LEU A 314 22.10 -19.55 9.04
C LEU A 314 22.26 -19.14 10.51
N ASN A 315 23.36 -19.56 11.15
CA ASN A 315 23.66 -19.18 12.53
C ASN A 315 23.78 -17.66 12.72
N THR A 316 24.30 -16.94 11.72
CA THR A 316 24.41 -15.47 11.77
C THR A 316 23.04 -14.79 11.61
N LEU A 317 22.11 -15.45 10.93
CA LEU A 317 20.75 -14.96 10.72
C LEU A 317 19.78 -15.38 11.83
N ALA A 318 20.14 -16.38 12.63
CA ALA A 318 19.25 -16.91 13.67
C ALA A 318 18.90 -15.87 14.74
N SER A 319 19.86 -15.04 15.16
CA SER A 319 19.63 -14.00 16.17
C SER A 319 18.72 -12.86 15.64
N PRO A 320 18.98 -12.21 14.48
CA PRO A 320 18.07 -11.20 13.91
C PRO A 320 16.67 -11.76 13.61
N PHE A 321 16.60 -13.00 13.11
CA PHE A 321 15.33 -13.66 12.83
C PHE A 321 14.54 -13.93 14.12
N GLY A 322 15.19 -14.46 15.15
CA GLY A 322 14.57 -14.71 16.47
C GLY A 322 14.05 -13.43 17.09
N MET A 323 14.82 -12.34 17.00
CA MET A 323 14.40 -11.01 17.50
C MET A 323 13.18 -10.47 16.74
N SER A 324 13.19 -10.54 15.41
CA SER A 324 12.06 -10.13 14.58
C SER A 324 10.80 -10.95 14.87
N LEU A 325 10.94 -12.25 15.07
CA LEU A 325 9.84 -13.13 15.40
C LEU A 325 9.27 -12.84 16.79
N LEU A 326 10.13 -12.59 17.76
CA LEU A 326 9.74 -12.23 19.14
C LEU A 326 8.98 -10.89 19.15
N ILE A 327 9.51 -9.86 18.49
CA ILE A 327 8.85 -8.55 18.37
C ILE A 327 7.50 -8.70 17.66
N GLY A 328 7.45 -9.47 16.56
CA GLY A 328 6.23 -9.72 15.82
C GLY A 328 5.17 -10.43 16.65
N LEU A 329 5.54 -11.44 17.42
CA LEU A 329 4.64 -12.15 18.34
C LEU A 329 4.10 -11.24 19.44
N ILE A 330 4.96 -10.51 20.12
CA ILE A 330 4.56 -9.58 21.19
C ILE A 330 3.61 -8.52 20.64
N THR A 331 3.97 -7.88 19.51
CA THR A 331 3.15 -6.86 18.86
C THR A 331 1.80 -7.43 18.42
N GLY A 332 1.78 -8.64 17.85
CA GLY A 332 0.57 -9.32 17.45
C GLY A 332 -0.36 -9.61 18.63
N ILE A 333 0.16 -10.15 19.72
CA ILE A 333 -0.60 -10.43 20.94
C ILE A 333 -1.18 -9.13 21.51
N ILE A 334 -0.37 -8.09 21.69
CA ILE A 334 -0.83 -6.79 22.20
C ILE A 334 -1.92 -6.21 21.30
N SER A 335 -1.74 -6.26 19.98
CA SER A 335 -2.72 -5.75 19.00
C SER A 335 -4.07 -6.48 19.09
N VAL A 336 -4.05 -7.80 19.25
CA VAL A 336 -5.28 -8.61 19.43
C VAL A 336 -5.97 -8.25 20.73
N PHE A 337 -5.23 -8.17 21.86
CA PHE A 337 -5.79 -7.78 23.15
C PHE A 337 -6.43 -6.39 23.10
N LEU A 338 -5.76 -5.42 22.51
CA LEU A 338 -6.29 -4.06 22.35
C LEU A 338 -7.54 -4.05 21.46
N ALA A 339 -7.52 -4.78 20.33
CA ALA A 339 -8.67 -4.85 19.43
C ALA A 339 -9.89 -5.48 20.10
N VAL A 340 -9.71 -6.60 20.80
CA VAL A 340 -10.80 -7.27 21.53
C VAL A 340 -11.31 -6.38 22.66
N GLY A 341 -10.43 -5.79 23.47
CA GLY A 341 -10.82 -4.91 24.57
C GLY A 341 -11.61 -3.68 24.10
N ILE A 342 -11.20 -3.07 22.98
CA ILE A 342 -11.92 -1.95 22.36
C ILE A 342 -13.31 -2.41 21.89
N LEU A 343 -13.40 -3.56 21.22
CA LEU A 343 -14.66 -4.07 20.71
C LEU A 343 -15.64 -4.42 21.85
N GLU A 344 -15.16 -5.08 22.90
CA GLU A 344 -15.97 -5.41 24.09
C GLU A 344 -16.45 -4.15 24.81
N TYR A 345 -15.58 -3.15 24.99
CA TYR A 345 -15.93 -1.85 25.57
C TYR A 345 -17.04 -1.15 24.76
N LEU A 346 -16.96 -1.15 23.43
CA LEU A 346 -17.96 -0.55 22.55
C LEU A 346 -19.30 -1.28 22.64
N VAL A 347 -19.26 -2.62 22.67
CA VAL A 347 -20.46 -3.47 22.82
C VAL A 347 -21.11 -3.23 24.17
N ALA A 348 -20.33 -3.21 25.26
CA ALA A 348 -20.83 -2.99 26.62
C ALA A 348 -21.52 -1.62 26.78
N ARG A 349 -21.05 -0.60 26.05
CA ARG A 349 -21.68 0.73 26.03
C ARG A 349 -22.83 0.88 25.02
N GLY A 350 -23.22 -0.16 24.32
CA GLY A 350 -24.26 -0.11 23.29
C GLY A 350 -23.89 0.78 22.09
N GLN A 351 -22.62 1.16 21.95
CA GLN A 351 -22.14 2.00 20.86
C GLN A 351 -22.01 1.15 19.60
N LYS A 352 -22.88 1.39 18.63
CA LYS A 352 -22.88 0.66 17.34
C LYS A 352 -21.81 1.16 16.35
N ARG A 353 -21.12 2.26 16.64
CA ARG A 353 -20.10 2.87 15.77
C ARG A 353 -18.85 3.22 16.55
N LEU A 354 -17.71 2.94 15.96
CA LEU A 354 -16.42 3.42 16.46
C LEU A 354 -16.46 4.96 16.50
N HIS A 355 -16.15 5.55 17.65
CA HIS A 355 -16.10 7.01 17.76
C HIS A 355 -15.06 7.56 16.81
N TRP A 356 -15.31 8.74 16.19
CA TRP A 356 -14.41 9.37 15.24
C TRP A 356 -12.95 9.51 15.75
N VAL A 357 -12.75 9.61 17.06
CA VAL A 357 -11.43 9.65 17.70
C VAL A 357 -10.57 8.43 17.36
N TRP A 358 -11.15 7.24 17.22
CA TRP A 358 -10.40 6.04 16.88
C TRP A 358 -9.90 6.04 15.44
N TRP A 359 -10.55 6.79 14.57
CA TRP A 359 -10.11 6.98 13.19
C TRP A 359 -8.85 7.85 13.11
N ALA A 360 -8.62 8.72 14.11
CA ALA A 360 -7.41 9.54 14.17
C ALA A 360 -6.12 8.70 14.24
N PHE A 361 -6.18 7.48 14.81
CA PHE A 361 -5.04 6.57 14.85
C PHE A 361 -4.65 6.00 13.47
N LEU A 362 -5.59 5.97 12.52
CA LEU A 362 -5.34 5.54 11.16
C LEU A 362 -4.69 6.64 10.30
N TRP A 363 -4.66 7.88 10.79
CA TRP A 363 -4.07 9.01 10.10
C TRP A 363 -2.58 9.17 10.35
N LEU A 364 -2.07 8.53 11.40
CA LEU A 364 -0.64 8.52 11.63
C LEU A 364 -0.04 7.56 10.60
N PRO A 365 0.43 8.09 9.46
CA PRO A 365 1.11 7.25 8.49
C PRO A 365 2.32 6.63 9.17
N GLY A 366 2.73 5.45 8.72
CA GLY A 366 3.98 4.81 9.14
C GLY A 366 5.20 5.60 8.67
N LEU A 367 5.14 6.92 8.75
CA LEU A 367 6.31 7.77 8.58
C LEU A 367 7.26 7.42 9.70
N PRO A 368 8.54 7.19 9.40
CA PRO A 368 9.53 7.00 10.42
C PRO A 368 9.51 8.28 11.25
N MET A 369 8.91 8.21 12.43
CA MET A 369 9.10 9.20 13.44
C MET A 369 10.53 8.97 13.89
N ALA A 370 11.46 9.64 13.20
CA ALA A 370 12.84 9.70 13.58
C ALA A 370 12.87 10.29 15.00
N SER A 371 13.16 9.42 15.93
CA SER A 371 13.47 9.77 17.31
C SER A 371 14.79 10.50 17.37
#